data_2231c5f3a136f28e13f591180481dbee
#
_entry.id   2231c5f3a136f28e13f591180481dbee
#
_cell.length_a   1.000
_cell.length_b   1.000
_cell.length_c   1.000
_cell.angle_alpha   90.00
_cell.angle_beta   90.00
_cell.angle_gamma   90.00
#
_symmetry.space_group_name_H-M   'P 1'
#
loop_
_entity.id
_entity.type
_entity.pdbx_description
1 polymer ?
#
loop_
_entity_poly.entity_id
_entity_poly.type
_entity_poly.pdbx_seq_one_letter_code
_entity_poly.pdbx_strand_id
1 'polypeptide(L)'
;MKVKKLFFVACNLFGVLSFAQVGINTTTPNAQLDIRATSATAPSNTDGLLIPKVNIFPATNPTAAQQGMLVYLTTTSGSNAPGFYYWDNPTTTWIGLGKDVKAWQLNGNTVNATTDFMGSTNDADVIFKRNNVHAGRIGIENTSFGVNALNPASTGSQNTAFGNASLYYNTTGYQNTASGASSLSSNTEGYQNTASGASSLFSNTTGSQNTASGAFSLSSNTT
;
A
#
# COMPACT_ATOMS: atom_id res chain seq x y z
N MET A 1 -7.05 -64.16 68.23
CA MET A 1 -6.13 -63.22 67.58
C MET A 1 -6.77 -62.76 66.22
N LYS A 2 -7.31 -61.53 66.21
CA LYS A 2 -7.99 -61.03 64.98
C LYS A 2 -6.98 -60.21 64.18
N VAL A 3 -6.65 -60.69 62.99
CA VAL A 3 -5.78 -59.97 62.02
C VAL A 3 -6.60 -58.93 61.30
N LYS A 4 -6.28 -57.63 61.52
CA LYS A 4 -6.87 -56.51 60.77
C LYS A 4 -6.13 -56.43 59.38
N LYS A 5 -6.86 -56.66 58.29
CA LYS A 5 -6.38 -56.40 56.98
C LYS A 5 -6.37 -54.89 56.70
N LEU A 6 -5.19 -54.35 56.57
CA LEU A 6 -4.99 -52.95 56.15
C LEU A 6 -5.15 -52.87 54.60
N PHE A 7 -6.19 -52.17 54.16
CA PHE A 7 -6.41 -51.92 52.72
C PHE A 7 -5.60 -50.67 52.33
N PHE A 8 -4.54 -50.86 51.54
CA PHE A 8 -3.80 -49.77 50.92
C PHE A 8 -4.53 -49.34 49.66
N VAL A 9 -5.19 -48.18 49.66
CA VAL A 9 -5.72 -47.54 48.48
C VAL A 9 -4.57 -46.74 47.81
N ALA A 10 -3.98 -47.30 46.75
CA ALA A 10 -3.02 -46.57 45.93
C ALA A 10 -3.81 -45.55 45.08
N CYS A 11 -3.78 -44.29 45.49
CA CYS A 11 -4.29 -43.20 44.68
C CYS A 11 -3.29 -42.93 43.55
N ASN A 12 -3.56 -43.52 42.38
CA ASN A 12 -2.83 -43.18 41.13
C ASN A 12 -3.16 -41.75 40.76
N LEU A 13 -2.30 -40.81 41.13
CA LEU A 13 -2.34 -39.43 40.67
C LEU A 13 -1.85 -39.42 39.22
N PHE A 14 -2.76 -39.65 38.24
CA PHE A 14 -2.48 -39.34 36.86
C PHE A 14 -2.34 -37.83 36.73
N GLY A 15 -1.10 -37.36 36.64
CA GLY A 15 -0.79 -36.00 36.24
C GLY A 15 -1.28 -35.77 34.79
N VAL A 16 -2.44 -35.21 34.66
CA VAL A 16 -2.88 -34.69 33.36
C VAL A 16 -2.00 -33.50 33.05
N LEU A 17 -1.11 -33.63 32.07
CA LEU A 17 -0.40 -32.51 31.48
C LEU A 17 -1.45 -31.61 30.80
N SER A 18 -2.01 -30.69 31.59
CA SER A 18 -2.89 -29.65 31.06
C SER A 18 -2.02 -28.64 30.29
N PHE A 19 -2.01 -28.67 28.99
CA PHE A 19 -1.57 -27.52 28.22
C PHE A 19 -2.55 -26.40 28.57
N ALA A 20 -2.05 -25.34 29.21
CA ALA A 20 -2.86 -24.22 29.67
C ALA A 20 -3.24 -23.31 28.47
N GLN A 21 -4.11 -23.80 27.62
CA GLN A 21 -4.78 -22.96 26.62
C GLN A 21 -6.00 -22.32 27.28
N VAL A 22 -6.16 -21.01 27.04
CA VAL A 22 -7.30 -20.25 27.56
C VAL A 22 -8.33 -20.08 26.43
N GLY A 23 -9.49 -20.72 26.58
CA GLY A 23 -10.63 -20.53 25.70
C GLY A 23 -11.69 -19.65 26.35
N ILE A 24 -12.16 -18.62 25.66
CA ILE A 24 -13.33 -17.84 26.05
C ILE A 24 -14.41 -18.13 25.00
N ASN A 25 -15.56 -18.60 25.45
CA ASN A 25 -16.66 -19.15 24.63
C ASN A 25 -16.24 -20.35 23.74
N THR A 26 -15.21 -21.11 24.15
CA THR A 26 -14.80 -22.36 23.50
C THR A 26 -14.16 -23.31 24.51
N THR A 27 -14.46 -24.58 24.40
CA THR A 27 -13.84 -25.68 25.19
C THR A 27 -12.71 -26.36 24.43
N THR A 28 -12.54 -26.02 23.15
CA THR A 28 -11.49 -26.55 22.25
C THR A 28 -10.74 -25.38 21.61
N PRO A 29 -9.87 -24.68 22.38
CA PRO A 29 -9.14 -23.55 21.82
C PRO A 29 -8.13 -23.99 20.77
N ASN A 30 -8.06 -23.23 19.67
CA ASN A 30 -7.13 -23.46 18.58
C ASN A 30 -5.80 -22.66 18.72
N ALA A 31 -5.68 -21.87 19.79
CA ALA A 31 -4.50 -21.07 20.13
C ALA A 31 -4.29 -21.06 21.66
N GLN A 32 -3.16 -20.53 22.12
CA GLN A 32 -2.92 -20.35 23.56
C GLN A 32 -3.99 -19.48 24.23
N LEU A 33 -4.49 -18.47 23.52
CA LEU A 33 -5.69 -17.70 23.86
C LEU A 33 -6.62 -17.69 22.65
N ASP A 34 -7.79 -18.31 22.78
CA ASP A 34 -8.82 -18.38 21.75
C ASP A 34 -10.12 -17.74 22.30
N ILE A 35 -10.44 -16.55 21.81
CA ILE A 35 -11.63 -15.79 22.17
C ILE A 35 -12.62 -15.87 21.03
N ARG A 36 -13.78 -16.47 21.24
CA ARG A 36 -14.84 -16.58 20.23
C ARG A 36 -16.04 -15.73 20.59
N ALA A 37 -16.65 -15.14 19.56
CA ALA A 37 -17.94 -14.49 19.70
C ALA A 37 -19.02 -15.48 20.15
N THR A 38 -20.02 -15.01 20.84
CA THR A 38 -21.19 -15.82 21.24
C THR A 38 -21.94 -16.36 20.02
N SER A 39 -21.94 -15.60 18.92
CA SER A 39 -22.47 -16.00 17.60
C SER A 39 -21.70 -15.29 16.50
N ALA A 40 -21.31 -15.99 15.47
CA ALA A 40 -20.66 -15.41 14.30
C ALA A 40 -21.61 -14.56 13.41
N THR A 41 -22.91 -14.86 13.45
CA THR A 41 -23.94 -14.20 12.62
C THR A 41 -24.76 -13.15 13.39
N ALA A 42 -24.79 -13.24 14.73
CA ALA A 42 -25.48 -12.32 15.62
C ALA A 42 -24.64 -12.11 16.90
N PRO A 43 -23.47 -11.43 16.79
CA PRO A 43 -22.60 -11.25 17.94
C PRO A 43 -23.23 -10.33 19.00
N SER A 44 -22.86 -10.56 20.27
CA SER A 44 -23.20 -9.65 21.36
C SER A 44 -22.38 -8.36 21.25
N ASN A 45 -22.90 -7.25 21.79
CA ASN A 45 -22.17 -6.00 21.91
C ASN A 45 -20.98 -6.05 22.88
N THR A 46 -20.78 -7.18 23.58
CA THR A 46 -19.67 -7.46 24.48
C THR A 46 -18.69 -8.47 23.92
N ASP A 47 -18.92 -9.02 22.72
CA ASP A 47 -18.00 -9.94 22.07
C ASP A 47 -16.77 -9.19 21.55
N GLY A 48 -15.64 -9.38 22.19
CA GLY A 48 -14.38 -8.74 21.81
C GLY A 48 -13.34 -8.71 22.91
N LEU A 49 -12.15 -8.25 22.57
CA LEU A 49 -11.06 -8.01 23.50
C LEU A 49 -10.96 -6.50 23.80
N LEU A 50 -11.18 -6.12 25.04
CA LEU A 50 -10.99 -4.75 25.48
C LEU A 50 -9.52 -4.52 25.82
N ILE A 51 -8.82 -3.79 24.95
CA ILE A 51 -7.42 -3.42 25.14
C ILE A 51 -7.32 -2.33 26.23
N PRO A 52 -6.28 -2.35 27.10
CA PRO A 52 -6.04 -1.31 28.09
C PRO A 52 -6.10 0.10 27.50
N LYS A 53 -6.93 0.95 28.11
CA LYS A 53 -7.12 2.35 27.70
C LYS A 53 -6.18 3.24 28.49
N VAL A 54 -5.47 4.14 27.79
CA VAL A 54 -4.58 5.12 28.42
C VAL A 54 -4.89 6.52 27.86
N ASN A 55 -4.78 7.54 28.71
CA ASN A 55 -4.94 8.94 28.26
C ASN A 55 -3.61 9.52 27.80
N ILE A 56 -2.51 8.96 28.28
CA ILE A 56 -1.14 9.36 27.95
C ILE A 56 -0.26 8.10 27.97
N PHE A 57 0.77 8.07 27.14
CA PHE A 57 1.76 7.00 27.22
C PHE A 57 2.57 7.05 28.49
N PRO A 58 3.07 5.90 29.00
CA PRO A 58 3.91 5.85 30.20
C PRO A 58 5.09 6.82 30.10
N ALA A 59 5.38 7.54 31.20
CA ALA A 59 6.52 8.46 31.27
C ALA A 59 7.86 7.71 31.16
N THR A 60 7.90 6.45 31.61
CA THR A 60 9.04 5.55 31.42
C THR A 60 8.70 4.59 30.30
N ASN A 61 9.54 4.54 29.29
CA ASN A 61 9.36 3.62 28.18
C ASN A 61 9.35 2.16 28.62
N PRO A 62 8.46 1.32 28.06
CA PRO A 62 8.56 -0.12 28.23
C PRO A 62 9.91 -0.67 27.74
N THR A 63 10.27 -1.86 28.19
CA THR A 63 11.54 -2.53 27.82
C THR A 63 11.34 -3.48 26.64
N ALA A 64 12.41 -4.17 26.24
CA ALA A 64 12.35 -5.22 25.21
C ALA A 64 11.37 -6.36 25.58
N ALA A 65 11.15 -6.63 26.87
CA ALA A 65 10.20 -7.65 27.31
C ALA A 65 8.74 -7.30 26.96
N GLN A 66 8.43 -6.02 26.74
CA GLN A 66 7.11 -5.55 26.36
C GLN A 66 6.99 -5.25 24.85
N GLN A 67 7.92 -5.71 24.01
CA GLN A 67 7.82 -5.57 22.55
C GLN A 67 6.45 -6.06 22.06
N GLY A 68 5.74 -5.22 21.32
CA GLY A 68 4.41 -5.51 20.80
C GLY A 68 3.26 -5.31 21.80
N MET A 69 3.52 -4.82 23.02
CA MET A 69 2.46 -4.50 23.97
C MET A 69 1.47 -3.50 23.36
N LEU A 70 0.18 -3.83 23.42
CA LEU A 70 -0.90 -3.09 22.79
C LEU A 70 -1.67 -2.22 23.79
N VAL A 71 -1.94 -0.97 23.44
CA VAL A 71 -2.79 -0.03 24.21
C VAL A 71 -3.73 0.73 23.29
N TYR A 72 -4.82 1.28 23.85
CA TYR A 72 -5.70 2.24 23.18
C TYR A 72 -5.52 3.62 23.80
N LEU A 73 -4.95 4.56 23.05
CA LEU A 73 -4.84 5.96 23.46
C LEU A 73 -6.21 6.65 23.29
N THR A 74 -6.76 7.21 24.37
CA THR A 74 -8.11 7.79 24.37
C THR A 74 -8.13 9.29 24.05
N THR A 75 -7.03 9.99 24.30
CA THR A 75 -6.87 11.44 24.07
C THR A 75 -5.58 11.70 23.29
N THR A 76 -5.49 12.86 22.65
CA THR A 76 -4.24 13.26 21.98
C THR A 76 -3.10 13.39 22.98
N SER A 77 -1.97 12.76 22.71
CA SER A 77 -0.74 12.81 23.52
C SER A 77 0.45 13.21 22.64
N GLY A 78 0.93 14.44 22.76
CA GLY A 78 1.90 15.00 21.85
C GLY A 78 1.39 15.04 20.40
N SER A 79 2.09 14.44 19.47
CA SER A 79 1.68 14.29 18.06
C SER A 79 0.76 13.08 17.81
N ASN A 80 0.52 12.24 18.81
CA ASN A 80 -0.23 11.00 18.66
C ASN A 80 -1.73 11.24 18.90
N ALA A 81 -2.55 11.03 17.87
CA ALA A 81 -4.00 11.12 17.97
C ALA A 81 -4.60 9.85 18.62
N PRO A 82 -5.83 9.90 19.18
CA PRO A 82 -6.50 8.73 19.75
C PRO A 82 -6.53 7.54 18.79
N GLY A 83 -6.31 6.32 19.32
CA GLY A 83 -6.27 5.10 18.52
C GLY A 83 -5.50 3.95 19.17
N PHE A 84 -5.38 2.84 18.46
CA PHE A 84 -4.59 1.70 18.88
C PHE A 84 -3.10 1.95 18.63
N TYR A 85 -2.26 1.56 19.58
CA TYR A 85 -0.80 1.67 19.52
C TYR A 85 -0.14 0.42 20.05
N TYR A 86 1.00 0.06 19.49
CA TYR A 86 1.88 -0.96 20.06
C TYR A 86 3.25 -0.38 20.37
N TRP A 87 3.90 -0.95 21.38
CA TRP A 87 5.27 -0.61 21.73
C TRP A 87 6.27 -1.24 20.75
N ASP A 88 7.12 -0.44 20.13
CA ASP A 88 8.23 -0.88 19.30
C ASP A 88 9.56 -0.58 20.00
N ASN A 89 10.17 -1.61 20.61
CA ASN A 89 11.41 -1.46 21.35
C ASN A 89 12.62 -1.07 20.49
N PRO A 90 12.81 -1.59 19.24
CA PRO A 90 13.89 -1.16 18.37
C PRO A 90 13.91 0.35 18.11
N THR A 91 12.76 0.96 17.91
CA THR A 91 12.66 2.41 17.70
C THR A 91 12.40 3.19 18.99
N THR A 92 12.15 2.48 20.10
CA THR A 92 11.77 3.06 21.41
C THR A 92 10.59 4.02 21.34
N THR A 93 9.59 3.66 20.51
CA THR A 93 8.40 4.49 20.25
C THR A 93 7.11 3.69 20.25
N TRP A 94 5.99 4.38 20.47
CA TRP A 94 4.65 3.85 20.29
C TRP A 94 4.21 4.03 18.84
N ILE A 95 3.95 2.94 18.14
CA ILE A 95 3.53 2.92 16.73
C ILE A 95 2.02 2.76 16.64
N GLY A 96 1.36 3.66 15.93
CA GLY A 96 -0.09 3.59 15.71
C GLY A 96 -0.48 2.47 14.75
N LEU A 97 -1.44 1.63 15.15
CA LEU A 97 -2.02 0.61 14.26
C LEU A 97 -2.98 1.26 13.26
N GLY A 98 -2.77 1.03 11.98
CA GLY A 98 -3.63 1.55 10.92
C GLY A 98 -3.55 3.06 10.70
N LYS A 99 -2.67 3.75 11.41
CA LYS A 99 -2.32 5.15 11.19
C LYS A 99 -0.88 5.23 10.70
N ASP A 100 -0.62 4.67 9.54
CA ASP A 100 0.60 5.03 8.83
C ASP A 100 0.43 6.49 8.41
N VAL A 101 0.97 7.39 9.22
CA VAL A 101 0.97 8.85 8.94
C VAL A 101 1.69 9.19 7.64
N LYS A 102 2.33 8.19 7.03
CA LYS A 102 3.02 8.29 5.73
C LYS A 102 2.17 7.71 4.58
N ALA A 103 1.02 7.07 4.87
CA ALA A 103 0.15 6.58 3.82
C ALA A 103 -0.65 7.71 3.18
N TRP A 104 -0.72 7.72 1.85
CA TRP A 104 -1.60 8.64 1.12
C TRP A 104 -3.07 8.27 1.35
N GLN A 105 -3.87 9.19 1.92
CA GLN A 105 -5.26 8.95 2.25
C GLN A 105 -6.18 9.34 1.08
N LEU A 106 -7.28 8.60 0.89
CA LEU A 106 -8.24 8.87 -0.20
C LEU A 106 -8.93 10.24 -0.11
N ASN A 107 -9.07 10.78 1.10
CA ASN A 107 -9.61 12.12 1.35
C ASN A 107 -8.54 13.21 1.48
N GLY A 108 -7.30 12.87 1.12
CA GLY A 108 -6.14 13.76 1.20
C GLY A 108 -5.45 13.78 2.56
N ASN A 109 -4.23 14.28 2.57
CA ASN A 109 -3.41 14.45 3.76
C ASN A 109 -3.21 15.94 4.04
N THR A 110 -3.10 16.30 5.32
CA THR A 110 -2.46 17.58 5.68
C THR A 110 -0.96 17.39 5.47
N VAL A 111 -0.39 18.13 4.53
CA VAL A 111 1.02 17.96 4.15
C VAL A 111 1.89 19.13 4.61
N ASN A 112 3.11 18.85 4.98
CA ASN A 112 4.16 19.85 5.15
C ASN A 112 4.90 20.00 3.81
N ALA A 113 4.76 21.16 3.17
CA ALA A 113 5.30 21.42 1.84
C ALA A 113 6.83 21.25 1.71
N THR A 114 7.56 21.22 2.83
CA THR A 114 9.01 21.06 2.84
C THR A 114 9.49 19.63 3.06
N THR A 115 8.65 18.75 3.61
CA THR A 115 9.03 17.38 4.00
C THR A 115 8.19 16.29 3.39
N ASP A 116 6.93 16.61 3.07
CA ASP A 116 5.97 15.60 2.60
C ASP A 116 5.84 15.67 1.07
N PHE A 117 5.88 14.52 0.43
CA PHE A 117 5.72 14.40 -1.01
C PHE A 117 5.07 13.08 -1.41
N MET A 118 4.47 13.02 -2.58
CA MET A 118 4.05 11.79 -3.23
C MET A 118 5.09 11.41 -4.27
N GLY A 119 5.92 10.40 -3.98
CA GLY A 119 6.99 10.01 -4.87
C GLY A 119 7.89 8.92 -4.28
N SER A 120 9.03 8.69 -4.92
CA SER A 120 10.09 7.80 -4.44
C SER A 120 11.21 8.60 -3.76
N THR A 121 11.90 8.00 -2.80
CA THR A 121 13.11 8.53 -2.16
C THR A 121 14.39 7.98 -2.80
N ASN A 122 14.27 7.17 -3.80
CA ASN A 122 15.34 6.56 -4.59
C ASN A 122 15.12 6.88 -6.08
N ASP A 123 16.06 6.49 -6.91
CA ASP A 123 16.02 6.67 -8.36
C ASP A 123 15.07 5.64 -9.03
N ALA A 124 13.79 5.73 -8.69
CA ALA A 124 12.74 4.86 -9.21
C ALA A 124 11.55 5.68 -9.71
N ASP A 125 11.00 5.29 -10.85
CA ASP A 125 9.82 5.92 -11.43
C ASP A 125 8.59 5.78 -10.52
N VAL A 126 7.78 6.83 -10.44
CA VAL A 126 6.45 6.77 -9.84
C VAL A 126 5.46 6.30 -10.89
N ILE A 127 4.86 5.14 -10.67
CA ILE A 127 3.92 4.50 -11.60
C ILE A 127 2.48 4.64 -11.11
N PHE A 128 1.60 5.17 -11.95
CA PHE A 128 0.16 5.21 -11.73
C PHE A 128 -0.53 4.10 -12.52
N LYS A 129 -1.48 3.42 -11.89
CA LYS A 129 -2.26 2.34 -12.54
C LYS A 129 -3.76 2.56 -12.34
N ARG A 130 -4.56 2.16 -13.33
CA ARG A 130 -6.01 2.04 -13.28
C ARG A 130 -6.41 0.62 -13.64
N ASN A 131 -7.08 -0.09 -12.74
CA ASN A 131 -7.44 -1.50 -12.93
C ASN A 131 -6.24 -2.37 -13.41
N ASN A 132 -5.09 -2.18 -12.75
CA ASN A 132 -3.79 -2.80 -13.06
C ASN A 132 -3.21 -2.48 -14.46
N VAL A 133 -3.85 -1.62 -15.23
CA VAL A 133 -3.33 -1.08 -16.50
C VAL A 133 -2.50 0.17 -16.23
N HIS A 134 -1.39 0.34 -16.94
CA HIS A 134 -0.56 1.53 -16.88
C HIS A 134 -1.38 2.78 -17.23
N ALA A 135 -1.37 3.77 -16.35
CA ALA A 135 -2.14 4.99 -16.51
C ALA A 135 -1.29 6.27 -16.34
N GLY A 136 -0.02 6.11 -16.01
CA GLY A 136 0.91 7.23 -15.92
C GLY A 136 2.23 6.84 -15.30
N ARG A 137 3.25 7.65 -15.58
CA ARG A 137 4.60 7.54 -15.03
C ARG A 137 5.23 8.93 -14.89
N ILE A 138 5.88 9.16 -13.78
CA ILE A 138 6.84 10.25 -13.59
C ILE A 138 8.19 9.59 -13.41
N GLY A 139 9.08 9.74 -14.39
CA GLY A 139 10.40 9.14 -14.36
C GLY A 139 11.47 10.09 -14.86
N ILE A 140 12.73 9.73 -14.68
CA ILE A 140 13.88 10.48 -15.14
C ILE A 140 13.87 10.65 -16.65
N GLU A 141 13.58 9.57 -17.37
CA GLU A 141 13.68 9.53 -18.82
C GLU A 141 12.38 9.96 -19.50
N ASN A 142 11.24 9.66 -18.91
CA ASN A 142 9.95 9.86 -19.57
C ASN A 142 8.86 10.25 -18.57
N THR A 143 7.92 11.08 -19.03
CA THR A 143 6.71 11.44 -18.26
C THR A 143 5.47 11.11 -19.07
N SER A 144 4.49 10.42 -18.45
CA SER A 144 3.23 10.11 -19.13
C SER A 144 2.03 10.18 -18.17
N PHE A 145 0.86 10.60 -18.71
CA PHE A 145 -0.43 10.55 -18.03
C PHE A 145 -1.55 10.22 -19.03
N GLY A 146 -2.28 9.18 -18.74
CA GLY A 146 -3.37 8.64 -19.56
C GLY A 146 -3.30 7.12 -19.60
N VAL A 147 -4.45 6.46 -19.73
CA VAL A 147 -4.48 5.00 -19.89
C VAL A 147 -3.73 4.63 -21.16
N ASN A 148 -2.76 3.72 -21.06
CA ASN A 148 -1.86 3.31 -22.13
C ASN A 148 -1.02 4.46 -22.75
N ALA A 149 -0.83 5.56 -22.03
CA ALA A 149 0.10 6.60 -22.46
C ALA A 149 1.54 6.10 -22.32
N LEU A 150 2.32 6.23 -23.37
CA LEU A 150 3.69 5.74 -23.54
C LEU A 150 3.84 4.24 -23.24
N ASN A 151 4.37 3.51 -24.19
CA ASN A 151 4.66 2.08 -24.02
C ASN A 151 5.55 1.85 -22.79
N PRO A 152 5.11 1.06 -21.79
CA PRO A 152 5.94 0.75 -20.61
C PRO A 152 7.26 0.05 -20.95
N ALA A 153 7.33 -0.65 -22.10
CA ALA A 153 8.53 -1.33 -22.59
C ALA A 153 9.38 -0.44 -23.52
N SER A 154 9.02 0.84 -23.70
CA SER A 154 9.84 1.77 -24.51
C SER A 154 11.22 1.93 -23.88
N THR A 155 12.26 1.82 -24.70
CA THR A 155 13.64 2.15 -24.37
C THR A 155 14.03 3.57 -24.79
N GLY A 156 13.13 4.27 -25.50
CA GLY A 156 13.31 5.67 -25.88
C GLY A 156 13.22 6.59 -24.65
N SER A 157 13.95 7.67 -24.69
CA SER A 157 14.08 8.61 -23.56
C SER A 157 13.54 10.00 -23.89
N GLN A 158 13.36 10.83 -22.87
CA GLN A 158 12.95 12.23 -22.99
C GLN A 158 11.62 12.42 -23.72
N ASN A 159 10.71 11.45 -23.56
CA ASN A 159 9.37 11.55 -24.13
C ASN A 159 8.35 12.07 -23.09
N THR A 160 7.43 12.88 -23.57
CA THR A 160 6.28 13.39 -22.83
C THR A 160 4.99 12.93 -23.49
N ALA A 161 4.14 12.19 -22.79
CA ALA A 161 2.90 11.64 -23.32
C ALA A 161 1.70 11.96 -22.43
N PHE A 162 0.81 12.83 -22.88
CA PHE A 162 -0.43 13.17 -22.18
C PHE A 162 -1.65 12.81 -23.03
N GLY A 163 -2.48 11.92 -22.54
CA GLY A 163 -3.71 11.47 -23.20
C GLY A 163 -3.77 9.95 -23.34
N ASN A 164 -4.99 9.42 -23.49
CA ASN A 164 -5.17 8.00 -23.72
C ASN A 164 -4.44 7.56 -24.99
N ALA A 165 -3.65 6.48 -24.91
CA ALA A 165 -2.89 5.89 -26.01
C ALA A 165 -1.93 6.86 -26.76
N SER A 166 -1.51 7.96 -26.15
CA SER A 166 -0.43 8.81 -26.72
C SER A 166 0.90 8.05 -26.65
N LEU A 167 1.70 8.07 -27.74
CA LEU A 167 2.97 7.31 -27.85
C LEU A 167 2.84 5.81 -27.51
N TYR A 168 1.68 5.21 -27.78
CA TYR A 168 1.36 3.86 -27.34
C TYR A 168 2.31 2.79 -27.92
N TYR A 169 2.67 2.90 -29.21
CA TYR A 169 3.58 1.96 -29.87
C TYR A 169 5.05 2.39 -29.86
N ASN A 170 5.41 3.45 -29.11
CA ASN A 170 6.80 3.90 -29.08
C ASN A 170 7.74 2.80 -28.55
N THR A 171 8.80 2.52 -29.28
CA THR A 171 9.83 1.53 -28.91
C THR A 171 11.15 2.18 -28.54
N THR A 172 11.79 2.84 -29.49
CA THR A 172 13.09 3.50 -29.33
C THR A 172 13.03 5.01 -29.59
N GLY A 173 11.88 5.52 -30.05
CA GLY A 173 11.70 6.96 -30.33
C GLY A 173 11.95 7.81 -29.09
N TYR A 174 12.64 8.94 -29.26
CA TYR A 174 13.09 9.79 -28.15
C TYR A 174 12.78 11.27 -28.44
N GLN A 175 12.75 12.08 -27.37
CA GLN A 175 12.50 13.52 -27.45
C GLN A 175 11.17 13.88 -28.14
N ASN A 176 10.15 13.04 -27.98
CA ASN A 176 8.83 13.32 -28.52
C ASN A 176 7.91 13.92 -27.47
N THR A 177 7.08 14.86 -27.91
CA THR A 177 5.99 15.42 -27.09
C THR A 177 4.65 15.08 -27.74
N ALA A 178 3.83 14.32 -27.08
CA ALA A 178 2.49 13.93 -27.50
C ALA A 178 1.45 14.40 -26.48
N SER A 179 0.60 15.33 -26.86
CA SER A 179 -0.45 15.89 -26.02
C SER A 179 -1.81 15.78 -26.72
N GLY A 180 -2.59 14.78 -26.31
CA GLY A 180 -3.91 14.47 -26.88
C GLY A 180 -4.13 12.96 -26.99
N ALA A 181 -5.40 12.54 -27.00
CA ALA A 181 -5.72 11.13 -27.19
C ALA A 181 -5.18 10.64 -28.55
N SER A 182 -4.47 9.50 -28.54
CA SER A 182 -3.85 8.88 -29.70
C SER A 182 -2.87 9.78 -30.47
N SER A 183 -2.33 10.85 -29.89
CA SER A 183 -1.27 11.62 -30.50
C SER A 183 0.02 10.79 -30.59
N LEU A 184 0.72 10.79 -31.76
CA LEU A 184 1.89 9.96 -32.02
C LEU A 184 1.69 8.48 -31.66
N SER A 185 0.46 7.96 -31.74
CA SER A 185 0.15 6.61 -31.27
C SER A 185 0.97 5.54 -31.98
N SER A 186 1.16 5.65 -33.29
CA SER A 186 1.89 4.66 -34.11
C SER A 186 3.41 4.91 -34.17
N ASN A 187 3.93 5.93 -33.48
CA ASN A 187 5.37 6.20 -33.50
C ASN A 187 6.14 5.02 -32.92
N THR A 188 7.13 4.53 -33.62
CA THR A 188 8.01 3.45 -33.17
C THR A 188 9.42 3.95 -32.85
N GLU A 189 10.06 4.56 -33.83
CA GLU A 189 11.45 5.00 -33.78
C GLU A 189 11.61 6.51 -34.00
N GLY A 190 10.55 7.19 -34.49
CA GLY A 190 10.58 8.63 -34.77
C GLY A 190 10.97 9.46 -33.55
N TYR A 191 11.75 10.51 -33.77
CA TYR A 191 12.30 11.34 -32.70
C TYR A 191 12.07 12.84 -32.94
N GLN A 192 12.13 13.64 -31.88
CA GLN A 192 11.97 15.09 -31.93
C GLN A 192 10.65 15.56 -32.58
N ASN A 193 9.59 14.78 -32.41
CA ASN A 193 8.28 15.15 -32.90
C ASN A 193 7.46 15.85 -31.80
N THR A 194 6.68 16.85 -32.21
CA THR A 194 5.70 17.53 -31.36
C THR A 194 4.30 17.35 -31.91
N ALA A 195 3.42 16.66 -31.19
CA ALA A 195 2.03 16.44 -31.58
C ALA A 195 1.10 16.99 -30.49
N SER A 196 0.34 18.03 -30.79
CA SER A 196 -0.61 18.67 -29.88
C SER A 196 -2.02 18.61 -30.47
N GLY A 197 -2.86 17.77 -29.92
CA GLY A 197 -4.24 17.53 -30.37
C GLY A 197 -4.56 16.06 -30.54
N ALA A 198 -5.85 15.71 -30.46
CA ALA A 198 -6.28 14.34 -30.65
C ALA A 198 -5.88 13.80 -32.00
N SER A 199 -5.29 12.62 -32.09
CA SER A 199 -4.82 11.94 -33.31
C SER A 199 -3.88 12.78 -34.17
N SER A 200 -3.18 13.78 -33.61
CA SER A 200 -2.10 14.48 -34.33
C SER A 200 -0.92 13.54 -34.52
N LEU A 201 -0.31 13.53 -35.72
CA LEU A 201 0.76 12.62 -36.15
C LEU A 201 0.42 11.14 -35.84
N PHE A 202 -0.86 10.75 -35.95
CA PHE A 202 -1.34 9.43 -35.56
C PHE A 202 -0.57 8.28 -36.22
N SER A 203 -0.37 8.36 -37.58
CA SER A 203 0.25 7.31 -38.36
C SER A 203 1.77 7.44 -38.48
N ASN A 204 2.38 8.44 -37.85
CA ASN A 204 3.83 8.61 -37.90
C ASN A 204 4.52 7.40 -37.26
N THR A 205 5.40 6.73 -37.99
CA THR A 205 6.13 5.55 -37.51
C THR A 205 7.59 5.86 -37.20
N THR A 206 8.32 6.36 -38.20
CA THR A 206 9.76 6.66 -38.15
C THR A 206 10.07 8.13 -38.40
N GLY A 207 9.08 8.90 -38.86
CA GLY A 207 9.24 10.32 -39.16
C GLY A 207 9.73 11.11 -37.95
N SER A 208 10.64 12.06 -38.21
CA SER A 208 11.31 12.82 -37.15
C SER A 208 11.24 14.31 -37.43
N GLN A 209 11.37 15.12 -36.38
CA GLN A 209 11.39 16.58 -36.42
C GLN A 209 10.09 17.20 -36.98
N ASN A 210 8.96 16.50 -36.83
CA ASN A 210 7.65 16.99 -37.26
C ASN A 210 6.97 17.77 -36.12
N THR A 211 6.26 18.83 -36.50
CA THR A 211 5.39 19.57 -35.59
C THR A 211 3.96 19.58 -36.11
N ALA A 212 3.02 19.08 -35.36
CA ALA A 212 1.60 19.04 -35.66
C ALA A 212 0.79 19.63 -34.49
N SER A 213 0.02 20.66 -34.79
CA SER A 213 -0.84 21.34 -33.79
C SER A 213 -2.29 21.36 -34.28
N GLY A 214 -3.19 20.82 -33.50
CA GLY A 214 -4.62 20.66 -33.79
C GLY A 214 -5.02 19.20 -33.98
N ALA A 215 -6.31 18.93 -33.74
CA ALA A 215 -6.84 17.58 -33.93
C ALA A 215 -6.66 17.11 -35.39
N PHE A 216 -6.24 15.85 -35.54
CA PHE A 216 -5.96 15.18 -36.81
C PHE A 216 -4.90 15.88 -37.71
N SER A 217 -4.14 16.88 -37.19
CA SER A 217 -3.06 17.50 -37.94
C SER A 217 -1.95 16.47 -38.24
N LEU A 218 -1.50 16.44 -39.51
CA LEU A 218 -0.51 15.47 -40.02
C LEU A 218 -0.85 14.00 -39.64
N SER A 219 -2.14 13.66 -39.52
CA SER A 219 -2.56 12.32 -39.02
C SER A 219 -2.16 11.17 -39.92
N SER A 220 -1.96 11.42 -41.22
CA SER A 220 -1.52 10.43 -42.21
C SER A 220 -0.02 10.52 -42.56
N ASN A 221 0.74 11.35 -41.86
CA ASN A 221 2.19 11.39 -42.01
C ASN A 221 2.80 10.08 -41.54
N THR A 222 3.73 9.50 -42.27
CA THR A 222 4.39 8.22 -41.92
C THR A 222 5.89 8.36 -41.71
N THR A 223 6.50 9.36 -42.38
CA THR A 223 7.95 9.62 -42.41
C THR A 223 8.25 11.06 -42.11
#